data_9126278340063ff711ec06df9a6d017a
#
_entry.id   9126278340063ff711ec06df9a6d017a
#
_cell.length_a   1.000
_cell.length_b   1.000
_cell.length_c   1.000
_cell.angle_alpha   90.00
_cell.angle_beta   90.00
_cell.angle_gamma   90.00
#
_symmetry.space_group_name_H-M   'P 1'
#
loop_
_entity.id
_entity.type
_entity.pdbx_description
1 polymer ?
#
loop_
_entity_poly.entity_id
_entity_poly.type
_entity_poly.pdbx_seq_one_letter_code
_entity_poly.pdbx_strand_id
1 'polypeptide(L)'
;LFYTQNLWYNNKIAIGGMRMTVFFHAHIDELEYMLRIAIAALCGGIIGFERSRMRKEAGLRTHIIVAVGAALLMIVSKYGFMDILDMPGIRVDGSRVAANVITGISFLGAGVIFVRDVSIKGLTTAAGLWSMAGVGLAIGAGMYAIGIFSTALIMLIQVFARGKLRKLDGPVRD
;
A
#
# COMPACT_ATOMS: atom_id res chain seq x y z
N LEU A 1 11.45 -2.32 -17.97
CA LEU A 1 9.98 -2.42 -17.76
C LEU A 1 9.18 -1.88 -18.93
N PHE A 2 9.62 -0.81 -19.62
CA PHE A 2 8.97 -0.28 -20.84
C PHE A 2 9.19 -1.13 -22.10
N TYR A 3 10.22 -1.99 -22.10
CA TYR A 3 10.60 -2.77 -23.27
C TYR A 3 9.74 -4.03 -23.48
N THR A 4 9.15 -4.56 -22.42
CA THR A 4 8.30 -5.77 -22.48
C THR A 4 6.89 -5.50 -22.98
N GLN A 5 6.36 -4.28 -22.83
CA GLN A 5 5.03 -3.93 -23.32
C GLN A 5 4.94 -3.84 -24.85
N ASN A 6 6.02 -3.42 -25.52
CA ASN A 6 6.04 -3.36 -27.00
C ASN A 6 6.15 -4.74 -27.67
N LEU A 7 6.61 -5.76 -26.96
CA LEU A 7 6.66 -7.14 -27.48
C LEU A 7 5.26 -7.78 -27.57
N TRP A 8 4.33 -7.34 -26.76
CA TRP A 8 2.95 -7.84 -26.76
C TRP A 8 2.18 -7.45 -28.03
N TYR A 9 2.40 -6.25 -28.53
CA TYR A 9 1.71 -5.70 -29.69
C TYR A 9 2.19 -6.31 -31.01
N ASN A 10 3.48 -6.59 -31.16
CA ASN A 10 4.05 -7.08 -32.42
C ASN A 10 3.94 -8.60 -32.63
N ASN A 11 3.42 -9.35 -31.66
CA ASN A 11 3.49 -10.82 -31.70
C ASN A 11 2.17 -11.52 -32.01
N LYS A 12 1.15 -10.80 -32.50
CA LYS A 12 -0.12 -11.42 -32.93
C LYS A 12 -0.04 -12.26 -34.23
N ILE A 13 1.13 -12.34 -34.89
CA ILE A 13 1.26 -12.91 -36.26
C ILE A 13 2.08 -14.20 -36.34
N ALA A 14 2.59 -14.79 -35.28
CA ALA A 14 3.37 -16.04 -35.37
C ALA A 14 2.65 -17.22 -34.68
N ILE A 15 2.15 -18.13 -35.47
CA ILE A 15 1.36 -19.31 -35.05
C ILE A 15 2.34 -20.49 -34.77
N GLY A 16 2.23 -21.11 -33.58
CA GLY A 16 2.80 -22.41 -33.26
C GLY A 16 3.69 -22.53 -32.02
N GLY A 17 4.69 -21.64 -31.84
CA GLY A 17 5.56 -21.63 -30.64
C GLY A 17 5.11 -20.65 -29.56
N MET A 18 4.16 -19.81 -29.87
CA MET A 18 3.78 -18.60 -29.11
C MET A 18 2.83 -18.86 -27.93
N ARG A 19 2.08 -19.95 -27.94
CA ARG A 19 1.14 -20.28 -26.86
C ARG A 19 1.85 -20.57 -25.53
N MET A 20 3.04 -21.18 -25.58
CA MET A 20 3.77 -21.56 -24.38
C MET A 20 4.46 -20.34 -23.74
N THR A 21 5.04 -19.44 -24.52
CA THR A 21 5.68 -18.22 -24.02
C THR A 21 4.68 -17.23 -23.44
N VAL A 22 3.52 -17.04 -24.06
CA VAL A 22 2.45 -16.18 -23.54
C VAL A 22 1.88 -16.73 -22.23
N PHE A 23 1.69 -18.05 -22.15
CA PHE A 23 1.23 -18.71 -20.92
C PHE A 23 2.23 -18.55 -19.77
N PHE A 24 3.53 -18.72 -20.02
CA PHE A 24 4.59 -18.50 -19.03
C PHE A 24 4.67 -17.04 -18.57
N HIS A 25 4.56 -16.06 -19.46
CA HIS A 25 4.59 -14.64 -19.08
C HIS A 25 3.37 -14.25 -18.24
N ALA A 26 2.18 -14.71 -18.57
CA ALA A 26 0.97 -14.43 -17.79
C ALA A 26 1.09 -14.96 -16.34
N HIS A 27 1.63 -16.17 -16.15
CA HIS A 27 1.84 -16.72 -14.82
C HIS A 27 2.95 -16.02 -14.03
N ILE A 28 3.99 -15.50 -14.69
CA ILE A 28 5.03 -14.71 -14.03
C ILE A 28 4.46 -13.39 -13.53
N ASP A 29 3.60 -12.74 -14.31
CA ASP A 29 2.96 -11.49 -13.93
C ASP A 29 2.02 -11.69 -12.71
N GLU A 30 1.23 -12.76 -12.69
CA GLU A 30 0.38 -13.10 -11.55
C GLU A 30 1.17 -13.37 -10.28
N LEU A 31 2.28 -14.11 -10.38
CA LEU A 31 3.16 -14.39 -9.27
C LEU A 31 3.81 -13.10 -8.73
N GLU A 32 4.18 -12.17 -9.62
CA GLU A 32 4.69 -10.86 -9.23
C GLU A 32 3.63 -10.06 -8.46
N TYR A 33 2.37 -10.07 -8.90
CA TYR A 33 1.28 -9.37 -8.20
C TYR A 33 1.04 -9.97 -6.80
N MET A 34 1.06 -11.30 -6.68
CA MET A 34 0.97 -11.97 -5.37
C MET A 34 2.14 -11.59 -4.46
N LEU A 35 3.36 -11.52 -5.01
CA LEU A 35 4.54 -11.08 -4.27
C LEU A 35 4.40 -9.63 -3.77
N ARG A 36 3.88 -8.71 -4.59
CA ARG A 36 3.61 -7.32 -4.18
C ARG A 36 2.65 -7.28 -3.00
N ILE A 37 1.56 -8.02 -3.07
CA ILE A 37 0.57 -8.11 -1.98
C ILE A 37 1.21 -8.68 -0.71
N ALA A 38 2.03 -9.73 -0.83
CA ALA A 38 2.72 -10.33 0.30
C ALA A 38 3.73 -9.36 0.95
N ILE A 39 4.51 -8.63 0.16
CA ILE A 39 5.45 -7.60 0.66
C ILE A 39 4.66 -6.47 1.35
N ALA A 40 3.55 -6.01 0.78
CA ALA A 40 2.70 -5.01 1.41
C ALA A 40 2.15 -5.50 2.76
N ALA A 41 1.72 -6.77 2.83
CA ALA A 41 1.27 -7.39 4.07
C ALA A 41 2.38 -7.43 5.13
N LEU A 42 3.62 -7.76 4.76
CA LEU A 42 4.77 -7.74 5.65
C LEU A 42 5.07 -6.34 6.19
N CYS A 43 5.07 -5.33 5.31
CA CYS A 43 5.24 -3.93 5.72
C CYS A 43 4.15 -3.48 6.69
N GLY A 44 2.88 -3.81 6.40
CA GLY A 44 1.74 -3.55 7.29
C GLY A 44 1.88 -4.30 8.62
N GLY A 45 2.40 -5.54 8.57
CA GLY A 45 2.67 -6.36 9.74
C GLY A 45 3.70 -5.76 10.67
N ILE A 46 4.80 -5.24 10.13
CA ILE A 46 5.89 -4.62 10.91
C ILE A 46 5.35 -3.42 11.70
N ILE A 47 4.67 -2.49 11.02
CA ILE A 47 4.10 -1.30 11.66
C ILE A 47 2.98 -1.70 12.64
N GLY A 48 2.06 -2.55 12.18
CA GLY A 48 0.89 -2.97 12.95
C GLY A 48 1.26 -3.76 14.21
N PHE A 49 2.34 -4.56 14.18
CA PHE A 49 2.84 -5.28 15.34
C PHE A 49 3.28 -4.31 16.44
N GLU A 50 4.03 -3.28 16.08
CA GLU A 50 4.45 -2.22 17.00
C GLU A 50 3.23 -1.49 17.58
N ARG A 51 2.24 -1.16 16.74
CA ARG A 51 1.00 -0.50 17.19
C ARG A 51 0.20 -1.37 18.16
N SER A 52 0.06 -2.66 17.87
CA SER A 52 -0.61 -3.63 18.77
C SER A 52 0.11 -3.75 20.11
N ARG A 53 1.45 -3.83 20.09
CA ARG A 53 2.26 -3.88 21.31
C ARG A 53 2.07 -2.63 22.19
N MET A 54 1.79 -1.50 21.55
CA MET A 54 1.54 -0.24 22.23
C MET A 54 0.07 0.01 22.58
N ARG A 55 -0.82 -0.96 22.35
CA ARG A 55 -2.25 -0.86 22.60
C ARG A 55 -2.88 0.39 21.96
N LYS A 56 -2.45 0.70 20.72
CA LYS A 56 -3.03 1.78 19.91
C LYS A 56 -4.35 1.34 19.29
N GLU A 57 -5.18 2.29 18.88
CA GLU A 57 -6.54 2.11 18.39
C GLU A 57 -6.58 1.19 17.14
N ALA A 58 -5.61 1.31 16.23
CA ALA A 58 -5.41 0.40 15.10
C ALA A 58 -4.12 -0.41 15.30
N GLY A 59 -4.25 -1.72 15.29
CA GLY A 59 -3.17 -2.68 15.52
C GLY A 59 -2.76 -3.47 14.28
N LEU A 60 -2.25 -4.68 14.50
CA LEU A 60 -1.67 -5.56 13.50
C LEU A 60 -2.62 -5.82 12.33
N ARG A 61 -3.84 -6.30 12.62
CA ARG A 61 -4.82 -6.67 11.58
C ARG A 61 -5.18 -5.50 10.69
N THR A 62 -5.43 -4.33 11.29
CA THR A 62 -5.85 -3.14 10.56
C THR A 62 -4.76 -2.66 9.61
N HIS A 63 -3.50 -2.59 10.06
CA HIS A 63 -2.38 -2.14 9.22
C HIS A 63 -2.10 -3.12 8.07
N ILE A 64 -2.17 -4.43 8.30
CA ILE A 64 -2.02 -5.44 7.24
C ILE A 64 -3.13 -5.28 6.19
N ILE A 65 -4.39 -5.19 6.61
CA ILE A 65 -5.54 -5.09 5.70
C ILE A 65 -5.46 -3.80 4.87
N VAL A 66 -5.09 -2.67 5.48
CA VAL A 66 -4.92 -1.40 4.76
C VAL A 66 -3.81 -1.50 3.72
N ALA A 67 -2.66 -2.07 4.07
CA ALA A 67 -1.54 -2.23 3.15
C ALA A 67 -1.88 -3.15 1.97
N VAL A 68 -2.49 -4.31 2.27
CA VAL A 68 -2.92 -5.30 1.27
C VAL A 68 -3.99 -4.71 0.35
N GLY A 69 -5.02 -4.07 0.91
CA GLY A 69 -6.09 -3.43 0.14
C GLY A 69 -5.56 -2.34 -0.79
N ALA A 70 -4.67 -1.49 -0.28
CA ALA A 70 -4.05 -0.44 -1.10
C ALA A 70 -3.17 -1.01 -2.22
N ALA A 71 -2.38 -2.05 -1.94
CA ALA A 71 -1.55 -2.72 -2.95
C ALA A 71 -2.40 -3.40 -4.03
N LEU A 72 -3.46 -4.11 -3.64
CA LEU A 72 -4.41 -4.73 -4.56
C LEU A 72 -5.08 -3.69 -5.46
N LEU A 73 -5.60 -2.61 -4.88
CA LEU A 73 -6.27 -1.55 -5.64
C LEU A 73 -5.29 -0.83 -6.58
N MET A 74 -4.02 -0.70 -6.21
CA MET A 74 -3.00 -0.16 -7.10
C MET A 74 -2.67 -1.10 -8.26
N ILE A 75 -2.63 -2.42 -8.05
CA ILE A 75 -2.46 -3.41 -9.10
C ILE A 75 -3.64 -3.34 -10.07
N VAL A 76 -4.88 -3.31 -9.55
CA VAL A 76 -6.09 -3.14 -10.37
C VAL A 76 -6.07 -1.83 -11.14
N SER A 77 -5.66 -0.73 -10.49
CA SER A 77 -5.56 0.59 -11.12
C SER A 77 -4.61 0.61 -12.31
N LYS A 78 -3.49 -0.10 -12.19
CA LYS A 78 -2.42 -0.09 -13.20
C LYS A 78 -2.60 -1.14 -14.29
N TYR A 79 -3.19 -2.27 -13.97
CA TYR A 79 -3.22 -3.43 -14.85
C TYR A 79 -4.63 -3.96 -15.15
N GLY A 80 -5.64 -3.59 -14.35
CA GLY A 80 -6.99 -4.15 -14.45
C GLY A 80 -7.78 -3.70 -15.67
N PHE A 81 -7.30 -2.73 -16.45
CA PHE A 81 -8.00 -2.15 -17.60
C PHE A 81 -7.21 -2.27 -18.90
N MET A 82 -6.20 -3.14 -18.92
CA MET A 82 -5.30 -3.29 -20.07
C MET A 82 -6.00 -3.82 -21.32
N ASP A 83 -7.07 -4.58 -21.15
CA ASP A 83 -7.88 -5.19 -22.22
C ASP A 83 -8.70 -4.18 -23.04
N ILE A 84 -9.00 -3.01 -22.46
CA ILE A 84 -9.80 -1.97 -23.11
C ILE A 84 -8.98 -0.79 -23.62
N LEU A 85 -7.68 -0.74 -23.37
CA LEU A 85 -6.81 0.37 -23.77
C LEU A 85 -6.73 0.56 -25.28
N ASP A 86 -6.85 -0.51 -26.05
CA ASP A 86 -6.76 -0.50 -27.51
C ASP A 86 -8.11 -0.16 -28.20
N MET A 87 -9.18 0.07 -27.43
CA MET A 87 -10.49 0.40 -28.00
C MET A 87 -10.54 1.88 -28.43
N PRO A 88 -10.98 2.19 -29.66
CA PRO A 88 -11.06 3.56 -30.15
C PRO A 88 -11.96 4.43 -29.25
N GLY A 89 -11.45 5.60 -28.85
CA GLY A 89 -12.18 6.57 -28.04
C GLY A 89 -12.15 6.33 -26.53
N ILE A 90 -11.57 5.23 -26.06
CA ILE A 90 -11.40 4.95 -24.62
C ILE A 90 -10.07 5.53 -24.13
N ARG A 91 -10.15 6.28 -23.02
CA ARG A 91 -8.98 6.74 -22.27
C ARG A 91 -9.08 6.22 -20.84
N VAL A 92 -8.16 5.38 -20.44
CA VAL A 92 -8.05 4.87 -19.07
C VAL A 92 -7.05 5.71 -18.29
N ASP A 93 -7.51 6.28 -17.19
CA ASP A 93 -6.66 6.99 -16.25
C ASP A 93 -6.34 6.06 -15.06
N GLY A 94 -5.18 5.41 -15.13
CA GLY A 94 -4.71 4.51 -14.08
C GLY A 94 -4.45 5.17 -12.73
N SER A 95 -4.47 6.51 -12.63
CA SER A 95 -4.30 7.21 -11.36
C SER A 95 -5.60 7.34 -10.54
N ARG A 96 -6.75 7.24 -11.18
CA ARG A 96 -8.06 7.50 -10.54
C ARG A 96 -8.38 6.55 -9.39
N VAL A 97 -8.16 5.25 -9.58
CA VAL A 97 -8.42 4.26 -8.51
C VAL A 97 -7.46 4.50 -7.35
N ALA A 98 -6.18 4.71 -7.63
CA ALA A 98 -5.18 5.01 -6.61
C ALA A 98 -5.51 6.30 -5.83
N ALA A 99 -5.94 7.37 -6.53
CA ALA A 99 -6.37 8.61 -5.88
C ALA A 99 -7.56 8.40 -4.94
N ASN A 100 -8.53 7.58 -5.35
CA ASN A 100 -9.70 7.25 -4.52
C ASN A 100 -9.32 6.43 -3.29
N VAL A 101 -8.26 5.63 -3.31
CA VAL A 101 -7.74 4.94 -2.12
C VAL A 101 -7.33 5.96 -1.06
N ILE A 102 -6.61 7.02 -1.44
CA ILE A 102 -6.17 8.07 -0.52
C ILE A 102 -7.37 8.79 0.10
N THR A 103 -8.40 9.06 -0.70
CA THR A 103 -9.65 9.65 -0.20
C THR A 103 -10.39 8.71 0.75
N GLY A 104 -10.52 7.43 0.38
CA GLY A 104 -11.22 6.42 1.17
C GLY A 104 -10.56 6.15 2.52
N ILE A 105 -9.23 6.07 2.57
CA ILE A 105 -8.52 5.86 3.84
C ILE A 105 -8.65 7.06 4.79
N SER A 106 -8.90 8.26 4.27
CA SER A 106 -9.14 9.44 5.09
C SER A 106 -10.41 9.31 5.93
N PHE A 107 -11.43 8.62 5.41
CA PHE A 107 -12.65 8.29 6.16
C PHE A 107 -12.36 7.35 7.33
N LEU A 108 -11.58 6.28 7.10
CA LEU A 108 -11.15 5.36 8.17
C LEU A 108 -10.25 6.09 9.18
N GLY A 109 -9.36 6.96 8.71
CA GLY A 109 -8.52 7.80 9.56
C GLY A 109 -9.35 8.70 10.47
N ALA A 110 -10.37 9.37 9.94
CA ALA A 110 -11.28 10.18 10.72
C ALA A 110 -12.04 9.34 11.78
N GLY A 111 -12.42 8.12 11.43
CA GLY A 111 -13.14 7.20 12.32
C GLY A 111 -12.37 6.76 13.56
N VAL A 112 -11.01 6.84 13.54
CA VAL A 112 -10.18 6.49 14.71
C VAL A 112 -9.81 7.70 15.56
N ILE A 113 -10.18 8.92 15.17
CA ILE A 113 -9.93 10.15 15.93
C ILE A 113 -11.15 10.42 16.79
N PHE A 114 -10.95 10.53 18.09
CA PHE A 114 -12.03 10.85 19.03
C PHE A 114 -11.56 11.77 20.17
N VAL A 115 -12.49 12.54 20.69
CA VAL A 115 -12.26 13.41 21.84
C VAL A 115 -12.65 12.64 23.09
N ARG A 116 -11.73 12.58 24.05
CA ARG A 116 -12.00 12.04 25.38
C ARG A 116 -11.58 13.06 26.41
N ASP A 117 -12.55 13.51 27.17
CA ASP A 117 -12.38 14.62 28.12
C ASP A 117 -11.87 15.88 27.39
N VAL A 118 -10.68 16.38 27.75
CA VAL A 118 -10.04 17.56 27.12
C VAL A 118 -8.98 17.17 26.09
N SER A 119 -8.77 15.86 25.83
CA SER A 119 -7.70 15.37 24.94
C SER A 119 -8.23 14.75 23.66
N ILE A 120 -7.56 15.04 22.55
CA ILE A 120 -7.80 14.38 21.25
C ILE A 120 -6.90 13.14 21.14
N LYS A 121 -7.51 11.98 20.90
CA LYS A 121 -6.81 10.69 20.72
C LYS A 121 -6.96 10.20 19.29
N GLY A 122 -6.07 9.28 18.89
CA GLY A 122 -6.13 8.63 17.58
C GLY A 122 -5.42 9.38 16.44
N LEU A 123 -4.96 10.62 16.60
CA LEU A 123 -4.30 11.39 15.54
C LEU A 123 -3.10 10.67 14.91
N THR A 124 -2.19 10.14 15.75
CA THR A 124 -1.01 9.38 15.28
C THR A 124 -1.43 8.07 14.61
N THR A 125 -2.50 7.45 15.09
CA THR A 125 -3.05 6.22 14.51
C THR A 125 -3.64 6.50 13.12
N ALA A 126 -4.41 7.58 12.98
CA ALA A 126 -4.96 8.01 11.70
C ALA A 126 -3.87 8.31 10.66
N ALA A 127 -2.83 9.07 11.08
CA ALA A 127 -1.66 9.35 10.23
C ALA A 127 -0.91 8.06 9.85
N GLY A 128 -0.81 7.10 10.77
CA GLY A 128 -0.20 5.78 10.52
C GLY A 128 -0.96 4.96 9.49
N LEU A 129 -2.29 4.92 9.56
CA LEU A 129 -3.15 4.23 8.58
C LEU A 129 -3.04 4.87 7.20
N TRP A 130 -3.07 6.21 7.14
CA TRP A 130 -2.93 6.95 5.89
C TRP A 130 -1.57 6.69 5.23
N SER A 131 -0.50 6.75 6.01
CA SER A 131 0.86 6.45 5.53
C SER A 131 0.99 4.99 5.06
N MET A 132 0.34 4.04 5.76
CA MET A 132 0.36 2.63 5.39
C MET A 132 -0.35 2.35 4.07
N ALA A 133 -1.45 3.07 3.77
CA ALA A 133 -2.07 3.02 2.46
C ALA A 133 -1.11 3.51 1.36
N GLY A 134 -0.37 4.60 1.61
CA GLY A 134 0.67 5.08 0.69
C GLY A 134 1.77 4.05 0.43
N VAL A 135 2.23 3.34 1.48
CA VAL A 135 3.19 2.23 1.33
C VAL A 135 2.60 1.10 0.48
N GLY A 136 1.35 0.72 0.74
CA GLY A 136 0.65 -0.30 -0.05
C GLY A 136 0.54 0.07 -1.52
N LEU A 137 0.15 1.32 -1.83
CA LEU A 137 0.10 1.85 -3.20
C LEU A 137 1.49 1.80 -3.88
N ALA A 138 2.56 2.19 -3.18
CA ALA A 138 3.90 2.18 -3.72
C ALA A 138 4.36 0.75 -4.07
N ILE A 139 4.16 -0.22 -3.17
CA ILE A 139 4.51 -1.62 -3.40
C ILE A 139 3.64 -2.23 -4.51
N GLY A 140 2.34 -1.96 -4.53
CA GLY A 140 1.43 -2.38 -5.59
C GLY A 140 1.83 -1.84 -6.97
N ALA A 141 2.38 -0.62 -7.03
CA ALA A 141 2.94 -0.04 -8.24
C ALA A 141 4.26 -0.68 -8.70
N GLY A 142 4.89 -1.54 -7.86
CA GLY A 142 6.22 -2.13 -8.11
C GLY A 142 7.38 -1.29 -7.58
N MET A 143 7.11 -0.26 -6.77
CA MET A 143 8.13 0.62 -6.17
C MET A 143 8.62 0.04 -4.84
N TYR A 144 9.18 -1.16 -4.86
CA TYR A 144 9.56 -1.93 -3.66
C TYR A 144 10.51 -1.17 -2.74
N ALA A 145 11.59 -0.62 -3.30
CA ALA A 145 12.61 0.09 -2.53
C ALA A 145 12.01 1.27 -1.76
N ILE A 146 11.12 2.04 -2.42
CA ILE A 146 10.45 3.19 -1.80
C ILE A 146 9.48 2.73 -0.71
N GLY A 147 8.68 1.69 -0.98
CA GLY A 147 7.74 1.15 0.01
C GLY A 147 8.43 0.61 1.26
N ILE A 148 9.52 -0.16 1.09
CA ILE A 148 10.31 -0.71 2.20
C ILE A 148 11.02 0.40 2.97
N PHE A 149 11.65 1.35 2.29
CA PHE A 149 12.31 2.51 2.91
C PHE A 149 11.30 3.34 3.72
N SER A 150 10.12 3.63 3.14
CA SER A 150 9.06 4.37 3.83
C SER A 150 8.58 3.64 5.08
N THR A 151 8.43 2.31 5.01
CA THR A 151 8.07 1.48 6.17
C THR A 151 9.11 1.61 7.29
N ALA A 152 10.39 1.50 6.95
CA ALA A 152 11.48 1.66 7.90
C ALA A 152 11.49 3.07 8.53
N LEU A 153 11.31 4.10 7.72
CA LEU A 153 11.26 5.49 8.18
C LEU A 153 10.08 5.74 9.11
N ILE A 154 8.87 5.27 8.76
CA ILE A 154 7.68 5.38 9.61
C ILE A 154 7.93 4.68 10.96
N MET A 155 8.50 3.47 10.92
CA MET A 155 8.85 2.72 12.13
C MET A 155 9.83 3.48 13.01
N LEU A 156 10.89 4.05 12.43
CA LEU A 156 11.86 4.88 13.14
C LEU A 156 11.18 6.07 13.81
N ILE A 157 10.38 6.83 13.07
CA ILE A 157 9.67 7.99 13.61
C ILE A 157 8.79 7.58 14.80
N GLN A 158 8.06 6.47 14.69
CA GLN A 158 7.16 5.99 15.74
C GLN A 158 7.92 5.56 17.00
N VAL A 159 9.10 4.95 16.85
CA VAL A 159 9.94 4.51 17.98
C VAL A 159 10.67 5.69 18.62
N PHE A 160 11.31 6.56 17.82
CA PHE A 160 12.10 7.69 18.33
C PHE A 160 11.25 8.78 18.98
N ALA A 161 10.11 9.13 18.38
CA ALA A 161 9.20 10.12 18.96
C ALA A 161 8.74 9.72 20.38
N ARG A 162 8.57 8.42 20.62
CA ARG A 162 8.22 7.88 21.94
C ARG A 162 9.34 8.08 22.98
N GLY A 163 10.58 7.78 22.60
CA GLY A 163 11.72 7.88 23.51
C GLY A 163 11.95 9.31 24.03
N LYS A 164 11.68 10.29 23.17
CA LYS A 164 11.88 11.70 23.49
C LYS A 164 10.72 12.29 24.33
N LEU A 165 9.47 11.92 24.00
CA LEU A 165 8.30 12.36 24.77
C LEU A 165 8.30 11.81 26.20
N ARG A 166 8.66 10.54 26.39
CA ARG A 166 8.76 9.93 27.73
C ARG A 166 9.84 10.56 28.63
N LYS A 167 10.82 11.26 28.03
CA LYS A 167 11.83 12.03 28.80
C LYS A 167 11.36 13.45 29.17
N LEU A 168 10.38 13.98 28.45
CA LEU A 168 9.81 15.31 28.67
C LEU A 168 8.63 15.28 29.68
N ASP A 169 7.87 14.17 29.68
CA ASP A 169 6.87 13.88 30.72
C ASP A 169 7.59 13.29 31.94
N GLY A 170 8.35 14.14 32.66
CA GLY A 170 8.88 13.82 33.97
C GLY A 170 7.74 13.44 34.93
N PRO A 171 8.03 12.73 36.05
CA PRO A 171 6.99 12.31 36.98
C PRO A 171 6.18 13.54 37.40
N VAL A 172 4.87 13.49 37.13
CA VAL A 172 3.92 14.43 37.70
C VAL A 172 4.14 14.35 39.23
N ARG A 173 4.72 15.36 39.81
CA ARG A 173 4.80 15.48 41.27
C ARG A 173 3.35 15.74 41.72
N ASP A 174 2.81 14.79 42.46
CA ASP A 174 1.61 14.95 43.27
C ASP A 174 1.74 16.10 44.29
#